data_0230f133bc6b6f98435c32ac1c8de7bf
#
_entry.id   0230f133bc6b6f98435c32ac1c8de7bf
#
_cell.length_a   1.000
_cell.length_b   1.000
_cell.length_c   1.000
_cell.angle_alpha   90.00
_cell.angle_beta   90.00
_cell.angle_gamma   90.00
#
_symmetry.space_group_name_H-M   'P 1'
#
loop_
_entity.id
_entity.type
_entity.pdbx_description
1 polymer ?
#
loop_
_entity_poly.entity_id
_entity_poly.type
_entity_poly.pdbx_seq_one_letter_code
_entity_poly.pdbx_strand_id
1 'polypeptide(L)'
;MFFLLNILGIFVVLGMVYLCSPDKKKIKWRSILTLLVAELLITWFMLSTTIGTWTINKIASFFTWLVSSANAGISFAFPSVMANDTVDFFFSALLPIVFIVTFFDILSYFGIMTWIIDKVGWVISKISGLPKLESFFSIQMMFLGNTEALAVIRQQLVVLKDQRLLTFGIMSMSSVSGSIIGAYLSMVPAEYVFAAIPLNCLNALLLASILNPVEVSKEDDIVYVPPKEERQDFFSTISNSMLVGMKMVIVILAMVIGYVALATALNGILGFFIDGLTIEKIFGVIFFPFAVLLGLGIQDAMYVASLMGIKLSTNEFVAMMDLKNNIQDLNPHTVAVAVTFLTSFANFSTVGMIYGTYSSTLGEERSKIIGKNVWKLLVSGMAVSLLSAMLVGLFVW
;
A
#
# COMPACT_ATOMS: atom_id res chain seq x y z
N MET A 1 -0.53 29.79 -1.11
CA MET A 1 -1.90 29.32 -0.77
C MET A 1 -1.95 27.77 -0.76
N PHE A 2 -1.57 27.12 -1.81
CA PHE A 2 -1.64 25.64 -1.95
C PHE A 2 -0.81 24.86 -0.90
N PHE A 3 0.40 25.31 -0.59
CA PHE A 3 1.22 24.75 0.48
C PHE A 3 0.52 24.75 1.86
N LEU A 4 -0.18 25.85 2.19
CA LEU A 4 -0.94 25.93 3.44
C LEU A 4 -2.15 24.97 3.46
N LEU A 5 -2.78 24.75 2.31
CA LEU A 5 -3.86 23.78 2.19
C LEU A 5 -3.36 22.37 2.47
N ASN A 6 -2.16 22.03 1.99
CA ASN A 6 -1.54 20.73 2.22
C ASN A 6 -1.24 20.51 3.72
N ILE A 7 -0.70 21.52 4.41
CA ILE A 7 -0.52 21.47 5.87
C ILE A 7 -1.88 21.33 6.59
N LEU A 8 -2.88 22.14 6.20
CA LEU A 8 -4.22 22.05 6.77
C LEU A 8 -4.81 20.65 6.58
N GLY A 9 -4.57 20.04 5.40
CA GLY A 9 -5.00 18.69 5.08
C GLY A 9 -4.50 17.64 6.07
N ILE A 10 -3.23 17.72 6.46
CA ILE A 10 -2.65 16.82 7.48
C ILE A 10 -3.45 16.90 8.78
N PHE A 11 -3.74 18.10 9.28
CA PHE A 11 -4.53 18.28 10.50
C PHE A 11 -5.97 17.83 10.34
N VAL A 12 -6.59 18.07 9.18
CA VAL A 12 -7.96 17.62 8.88
C VAL A 12 -8.05 16.10 8.88
N VAL A 13 -7.14 15.40 8.18
CA VAL A 13 -7.12 13.93 8.14
C VAL A 13 -6.89 13.36 9.54
N LEU A 14 -5.92 13.85 10.28
CA LEU A 14 -5.66 13.42 11.66
C LEU A 14 -6.86 13.71 12.58
N GLY A 15 -7.50 14.86 12.43
CA GLY A 15 -8.70 15.22 13.17
C GLY A 15 -9.88 14.30 12.88
N MET A 16 -10.12 13.96 11.62
CA MET A 16 -11.16 13.02 11.22
C MET A 16 -10.93 11.62 11.83
N VAL A 17 -9.70 11.12 11.72
CA VAL A 17 -9.33 9.82 12.29
C VAL A 17 -9.45 9.84 13.81
N TYR A 18 -9.08 10.93 14.47
CA TYR A 18 -9.27 11.13 15.90
C TYR A 18 -10.75 11.11 16.32
N LEU A 19 -11.63 11.74 15.52
CA LEU A 19 -13.08 11.70 15.78
C LEU A 19 -13.65 10.28 15.69
N CYS A 20 -13.09 9.44 14.82
CA CYS A 20 -13.48 8.04 14.65
C CYS A 20 -12.89 7.10 15.71
N SER A 21 -12.01 7.58 16.59
CA SER A 21 -11.38 6.78 17.63
C SER A 21 -12.38 6.41 18.74
N PRO A 22 -12.47 5.12 19.13
CA PRO A 22 -13.38 4.67 20.18
C PRO A 22 -12.92 5.05 21.59
N ASP A 23 -11.62 5.20 21.82
CA ASP A 23 -11.04 5.53 23.13
C ASP A 23 -9.91 6.55 23.01
N LYS A 24 -10.30 7.81 23.01
CA LYS A 24 -9.39 8.95 22.86
C LYS A 24 -8.34 9.07 23.98
N LYS A 25 -8.61 8.51 25.16
CA LYS A 25 -7.72 8.59 26.32
C LYS A 25 -6.49 7.69 26.17
N LYS A 26 -6.61 6.59 25.40
CA LYS A 26 -5.51 5.64 25.17
C LYS A 26 -4.58 6.05 24.02
N ILE A 27 -4.89 7.13 23.33
CA ILE A 27 -4.05 7.62 22.22
C ILE A 27 -2.72 8.13 22.76
N LYS A 28 -1.61 7.57 22.26
CA LYS A 28 -0.25 7.95 22.64
C LYS A 28 0.26 9.10 21.78
N TRP A 29 -0.12 10.33 22.10
CA TRP A 29 0.23 11.54 21.32
C TRP A 29 1.72 11.72 21.08
N ARG A 30 2.56 11.33 22.05
CA ARG A 30 4.01 11.35 21.88
C ARG A 30 4.46 10.46 20.71
N SER A 31 3.91 9.26 20.61
CA SER A 31 4.22 8.33 19.52
C SER A 31 3.78 8.87 18.16
N ILE A 32 2.59 9.48 18.10
CA ILE A 32 2.06 10.11 16.88
C ILE A 32 2.98 11.24 16.42
N LEU A 33 3.34 12.16 17.32
CA LEU A 33 4.22 13.27 16.99
C LEU A 33 5.60 12.79 16.52
N THR A 34 6.15 11.78 17.20
CA THR A 34 7.45 11.20 16.84
C THR A 34 7.43 10.57 15.45
N LEU A 35 6.35 9.84 15.11
CA LEU A 35 6.19 9.25 13.77
C LEU A 35 6.04 10.33 12.70
N LEU A 36 5.20 11.35 12.93
CA LEU A 36 5.05 12.48 11.99
C LEU A 36 6.37 13.21 11.73
N VAL A 37 7.16 13.46 12.77
CA VAL A 37 8.49 14.07 12.62
C VAL A 37 9.41 13.14 11.83
N ALA A 38 9.40 11.84 12.11
CA ALA A 38 10.19 10.86 11.35
C ALA A 38 9.79 10.83 9.87
N GLU A 39 8.48 10.86 9.57
CA GLU A 39 7.95 10.90 8.21
C GLU A 39 8.36 12.17 7.46
N LEU A 40 8.29 13.34 8.10
CA LEU A 40 8.76 14.60 7.53
C LEU A 40 10.26 14.54 7.21
N LEU A 41 11.06 13.99 8.12
CA LEU A 41 12.51 13.85 7.91
C LEU A 41 12.82 12.87 6.80
N ILE A 42 12.11 11.74 6.72
CA ILE A 42 12.27 10.74 5.65
C ILE A 42 11.89 11.36 4.31
N THR A 43 10.77 12.06 4.22
CA THR A 43 10.30 12.69 2.98
C THR A 43 11.27 13.77 2.52
N TRP A 44 11.69 14.64 3.42
CA TRP A 44 12.70 15.65 3.15
C TRP A 44 14.01 15.01 2.66
N PHE A 45 14.52 14.00 3.37
CA PHE A 45 15.73 13.29 2.98
C PHE A 45 15.61 12.72 1.57
N MET A 46 14.53 11.99 1.29
CA MET A 46 14.33 11.29 0.04
C MET A 46 14.16 12.23 -1.16
N LEU A 47 13.37 13.30 -1.02
CA LEU A 47 12.98 14.15 -2.14
C LEU A 47 13.81 15.42 -2.28
N SER A 48 14.42 15.93 -1.18
CA SER A 48 15.11 17.23 -1.19
C SER A 48 16.62 17.14 -1.06
N THR A 49 17.19 15.92 -0.78
CA THR A 49 18.65 15.77 -0.66
C THR A 49 19.26 15.01 -1.83
N THR A 50 20.46 15.39 -2.23
CA THR A 50 21.21 14.68 -3.30
C THR A 50 21.47 13.20 -2.94
N ILE A 51 21.68 12.89 -1.66
CA ILE A 51 21.90 11.51 -1.20
C ILE A 51 20.58 10.74 -1.28
N GLY A 52 19.46 11.34 -0.89
CA GLY A 52 18.14 10.73 -0.96
C GLY A 52 17.74 10.41 -2.40
N THR A 53 17.84 11.38 -3.30
CA THR A 53 17.53 11.18 -4.72
C THR A 53 18.48 10.19 -5.39
N TRP A 54 19.77 10.20 -5.05
CA TRP A 54 20.71 9.17 -5.48
C TRP A 54 20.30 7.77 -4.99
N THR A 55 19.90 7.65 -3.72
CA THR A 55 19.42 6.38 -3.14
C THR A 55 18.18 5.86 -3.86
N ILE A 56 17.19 6.72 -4.09
CA ILE A 56 15.98 6.38 -4.86
C ILE A 56 16.37 5.87 -6.26
N ASN A 57 17.25 6.59 -6.97
CA ASN A 57 17.68 6.22 -8.31
C ASN A 57 18.41 4.86 -8.32
N LYS A 58 19.19 4.54 -7.29
CA LYS A 58 19.83 3.22 -7.15
C LYS A 58 18.83 2.11 -6.91
N ILE A 59 17.85 2.36 -6.05
CA ILE A 59 16.77 1.39 -5.80
C ILE A 59 15.92 1.21 -7.07
N ALA A 60 15.56 2.30 -7.76
CA ALA A 60 14.83 2.25 -9.04
C ALA A 60 15.60 1.44 -10.10
N SER A 61 16.92 1.68 -10.23
CA SER A 61 17.79 0.92 -11.14
C SER A 61 17.83 -0.57 -10.81
N PHE A 62 17.82 -0.92 -9.51
CA PHE A 62 17.76 -2.29 -9.06
C PHE A 62 16.43 -2.96 -9.46
N PHE A 63 15.30 -2.29 -9.26
CA PHE A 63 13.99 -2.81 -9.69
C PHE A 63 13.88 -2.90 -11.21
N THR A 64 14.43 -1.92 -11.94
CA THR A 64 14.50 -1.98 -13.42
C THR A 64 15.32 -3.19 -13.89
N TRP A 65 16.42 -3.50 -13.21
CA TRP A 65 17.20 -4.71 -13.48
C TRP A 65 16.39 -5.99 -13.20
N LEU A 66 15.62 -6.03 -12.11
CA LEU A 66 14.74 -7.18 -11.82
C LEU A 66 13.68 -7.36 -12.92
N VAL A 67 13.01 -6.27 -13.33
CA VAL A 67 12.01 -6.31 -14.40
C VAL A 67 12.65 -6.74 -15.74
N SER A 68 13.82 -6.21 -16.07
CA SER A 68 14.57 -6.60 -17.27
C SER A 68 14.94 -8.09 -17.25
N SER A 69 15.36 -8.61 -16.10
CA SER A 69 15.65 -10.04 -15.93
C SER A 69 14.40 -10.91 -16.11
N ALA A 70 13.27 -10.46 -15.55
CA ALA A 70 11.98 -11.13 -15.75
C ALA A 70 11.56 -11.12 -17.22
N ASN A 71 11.72 -9.99 -17.90
CA ASN A 71 11.39 -9.83 -19.32
C ASN A 71 12.20 -10.75 -20.24
N ALA A 72 13.44 -11.10 -19.87
CA ALA A 72 14.20 -12.10 -20.62
C ALA A 72 13.52 -13.48 -20.60
N GLY A 73 13.00 -13.90 -19.44
CA GLY A 73 12.22 -15.13 -19.31
C GLY A 73 10.88 -15.08 -20.05
N ILE A 74 10.18 -13.94 -19.95
CA ILE A 74 8.90 -13.71 -20.64
C ILE A 74 9.09 -13.72 -22.17
N SER A 75 10.15 -13.07 -22.67
CA SER A 75 10.49 -13.07 -24.10
C SER A 75 10.83 -14.46 -24.63
N PHE A 76 11.46 -15.29 -23.80
CA PHE A 76 11.70 -16.69 -24.16
C PHE A 76 10.40 -17.48 -24.26
N ALA A 77 9.45 -17.27 -23.34
CA ALA A 77 8.17 -17.99 -23.31
C ALA A 77 7.17 -17.46 -24.36
N PHE A 78 7.19 -16.13 -24.63
CA PHE A 78 6.24 -15.43 -25.49
C PHE A 78 6.93 -14.49 -26.48
N PRO A 79 7.81 -15.02 -27.36
CA PRO A 79 8.65 -14.18 -28.23
C PRO A 79 7.83 -13.31 -29.21
N SER A 80 6.71 -13.82 -29.73
CA SER A 80 5.86 -13.06 -30.67
C SER A 80 5.14 -11.89 -30.02
N VAL A 81 4.82 -11.99 -28.73
CA VAL A 81 4.15 -10.90 -27.97
C VAL A 81 5.16 -9.81 -27.62
N MET A 82 6.34 -10.22 -27.13
CA MET A 82 7.38 -9.29 -26.69
C MET A 82 8.16 -8.60 -27.83
N ALA A 83 7.97 -9.05 -29.05
CA ALA A 83 8.54 -8.40 -30.25
C ALA A 83 7.71 -7.19 -30.75
N ASN A 84 6.52 -6.96 -30.20
CA ASN A 84 5.67 -5.83 -30.57
C ASN A 84 6.12 -4.54 -29.89
N ASP A 85 5.94 -3.40 -30.56
CA ASP A 85 6.24 -2.06 -30.00
C ASP A 85 5.35 -1.72 -28.81
N THR A 86 4.13 -2.28 -28.75
CA THR A 86 3.20 -2.14 -27.64
C THR A 86 2.94 -3.50 -27.01
N VAL A 87 3.33 -3.66 -25.76
CA VAL A 87 3.14 -4.90 -25.00
C VAL A 87 2.02 -4.69 -23.99
N ASP A 88 1.02 -5.58 -24.02
CA ASP A 88 -0.12 -5.51 -23.10
C ASP A 88 0.30 -5.50 -21.64
N PHE A 89 -0.52 -4.86 -20.79
CA PHE A 89 -0.32 -4.72 -19.34
C PHE A 89 -0.03 -6.06 -18.64
N PHE A 90 -0.67 -7.13 -19.07
CA PHE A 90 -0.45 -8.47 -18.53
C PHE A 90 1.02 -8.92 -18.66
N PHE A 91 1.62 -8.73 -19.84
CA PHE A 91 3.00 -9.17 -20.12
C PHE A 91 4.04 -8.18 -19.59
N SER A 92 3.78 -6.88 -19.71
CA SER A 92 4.74 -5.83 -19.38
C SER A 92 4.82 -5.49 -17.91
N ALA A 93 3.71 -5.60 -17.15
CA ALA A 93 3.63 -5.19 -15.76
C ALA A 93 3.34 -6.36 -14.81
N LEU A 94 2.44 -7.29 -15.15
CA LEU A 94 2.03 -8.33 -14.21
C LEU A 94 2.96 -9.55 -14.23
N LEU A 95 3.33 -10.08 -15.39
CA LEU A 95 4.18 -11.29 -15.43
C LEU A 95 5.55 -11.13 -14.76
N PRO A 96 6.22 -9.96 -14.78
CA PRO A 96 7.45 -9.77 -14.02
C PRO A 96 7.35 -10.06 -12.53
N ILE A 97 6.14 -9.95 -11.94
CA ILE A 97 5.86 -10.26 -10.53
C ILE A 97 6.31 -11.68 -10.16
N VAL A 98 6.16 -12.65 -11.08
CA VAL A 98 6.57 -14.05 -10.84
C VAL A 98 8.04 -14.17 -10.44
N PHE A 99 8.92 -13.50 -11.20
CA PHE A 99 10.34 -13.49 -10.89
C PHE A 99 10.67 -12.66 -9.66
N ILE A 100 10.02 -11.49 -9.50
CA ILE A 100 10.30 -10.58 -8.38
C ILE A 100 9.91 -11.23 -7.04
N VAL A 101 8.76 -11.89 -6.95
CA VAL A 101 8.35 -12.69 -5.77
C VAL A 101 9.42 -13.74 -5.45
N THR A 102 9.82 -14.52 -6.45
CA THR A 102 10.84 -15.56 -6.28
C THR A 102 12.15 -14.98 -5.78
N PHE A 103 12.58 -13.85 -6.32
CA PHE A 103 13.81 -13.17 -5.91
C PHE A 103 13.76 -12.71 -4.44
N PHE A 104 12.66 -12.10 -4.01
CA PHE A 104 12.50 -11.68 -2.60
C PHE A 104 12.41 -12.88 -1.65
N ASP A 105 11.80 -13.98 -2.06
CA ASP A 105 11.75 -15.21 -1.27
C ASP A 105 13.13 -15.86 -1.14
N ILE A 106 13.97 -15.81 -2.19
CA ILE A 106 15.38 -16.22 -2.11
C ILE A 106 16.12 -15.35 -1.09
N LEU A 107 15.95 -14.02 -1.11
CA LEU A 107 16.57 -13.14 -0.09
C LEU A 107 16.06 -13.48 1.33
N SER A 108 14.78 -13.82 1.45
CA SER A 108 14.18 -14.25 2.72
C SER A 108 14.74 -15.59 3.19
N TYR A 109 14.97 -16.54 2.27
CA TYR A 109 15.60 -17.83 2.54
C TYR A 109 17.00 -17.67 3.14
N PHE A 110 17.81 -16.76 2.60
CA PHE A 110 19.13 -16.42 3.14
C PHE A 110 19.05 -15.57 4.41
N GLY A 111 17.86 -15.16 4.86
CA GLY A 111 17.66 -14.36 6.07
C GLY A 111 17.93 -12.87 5.91
N ILE A 112 18.23 -12.40 4.68
CA ILE A 112 18.53 -10.99 4.39
C ILE A 112 17.30 -10.11 4.69
N MET A 113 16.13 -10.51 4.19
CA MET A 113 14.90 -9.77 4.44
C MET A 113 14.52 -9.77 5.92
N THR A 114 14.61 -10.92 6.58
CA THR A 114 14.35 -11.04 8.01
C THR A 114 15.25 -10.13 8.84
N TRP A 115 16.54 -10.07 8.49
CA TRP A 115 17.51 -9.20 9.17
C TRP A 115 17.15 -7.70 8.99
N ILE A 116 16.80 -7.28 7.77
CA ILE A 116 16.39 -5.89 7.49
C ILE A 116 15.15 -5.54 8.30
N ILE A 117 14.11 -6.38 8.24
CA ILE A 117 12.83 -6.17 8.92
C ILE A 117 13.03 -6.08 10.44
N ASP A 118 13.85 -6.97 11.01
CA ASP A 118 14.13 -6.98 12.44
C ASP A 118 14.85 -5.70 12.89
N LYS A 119 15.89 -5.27 12.18
CA LYS A 119 16.66 -4.07 12.53
C LYS A 119 15.83 -2.80 12.40
N VAL A 120 15.15 -2.63 11.27
CA VAL A 120 14.34 -1.42 11.03
C VAL A 120 13.12 -1.39 11.96
N GLY A 121 12.43 -2.52 12.15
CA GLY A 121 11.30 -2.62 13.08
C GLY A 121 11.69 -2.33 14.53
N TRP A 122 12.87 -2.79 14.98
CA TRP A 122 13.41 -2.46 16.30
C TRP A 122 13.65 -0.95 16.46
N VAL A 123 14.24 -0.30 15.45
CA VAL A 123 14.47 1.16 15.45
C VAL A 123 13.14 1.90 15.58
N ILE A 124 12.15 1.55 14.76
CA ILE A 124 10.84 2.20 14.77
C ILE A 124 10.13 1.98 16.11
N SER A 125 10.12 0.77 16.66
CA SER A 125 9.53 0.51 17.97
C SER A 125 10.19 1.34 19.08
N LYS A 126 11.52 1.47 19.04
CA LYS A 126 12.27 2.24 20.04
C LYS A 126 12.02 3.75 19.94
N ILE A 127 11.91 4.26 18.72
CA ILE A 127 11.68 5.69 18.46
C ILE A 127 10.22 6.06 18.77
N SER A 128 9.27 5.28 18.27
CA SER A 128 7.84 5.54 18.44
C SER A 128 7.30 5.19 19.84
N GLY A 129 7.94 4.25 20.52
CA GLY A 129 7.41 3.68 21.78
C GLY A 129 6.12 2.89 21.59
N LEU A 130 5.80 2.48 20.37
CA LEU A 130 4.69 1.60 20.02
C LEU A 130 5.09 0.12 20.19
N PRO A 131 4.13 -0.80 20.28
CA PRO A 131 4.43 -2.21 20.49
C PRO A 131 5.34 -2.78 19.39
N LYS A 132 6.21 -3.72 19.77
CA LYS A 132 7.21 -4.28 18.85
C LYS A 132 6.60 -5.04 17.71
N LEU A 133 5.54 -5.84 17.97
CA LEU A 133 4.91 -6.65 16.94
C LEU A 133 4.26 -5.78 15.87
N GLU A 134 3.56 -4.70 16.23
CA GLU A 134 2.96 -3.75 15.30
C GLU A 134 4.04 -2.99 14.51
N SER A 135 5.11 -2.56 15.18
CA SER A 135 6.24 -1.88 14.52
C SER A 135 6.97 -2.80 13.54
N PHE A 136 7.18 -4.06 13.92
CA PHE A 136 7.76 -5.09 13.07
C PHE A 136 6.86 -5.38 11.85
N PHE A 137 5.55 -5.57 12.09
CA PHE A 137 4.57 -5.80 11.03
C PHE A 137 4.48 -4.63 10.04
N SER A 138 4.55 -3.39 10.52
CA SER A 138 4.61 -2.20 9.68
C SER A 138 5.76 -2.27 8.67
N ILE A 139 6.96 -2.63 9.11
CA ILE A 139 8.11 -2.77 8.21
C ILE A 139 8.00 -4.00 7.32
N GLN A 140 7.44 -5.07 7.82
CA GLN A 140 7.20 -6.27 7.05
C GLN A 140 6.31 -5.99 5.82
N MET A 141 5.30 -5.12 5.97
CA MET A 141 4.42 -4.69 4.89
C MET A 141 5.09 -3.83 3.81
N MET A 142 6.31 -3.31 4.03
CA MET A 142 7.08 -2.65 2.95
C MET A 142 7.60 -3.63 1.90
N PHE A 143 7.84 -4.87 2.30
CA PHE A 143 8.48 -5.88 1.45
C PHE A 143 7.50 -6.98 1.05
N LEU A 144 6.67 -7.38 2.00
CA LEU A 144 5.65 -8.41 1.81
C LEU A 144 4.29 -7.70 1.66
N GLY A 145 3.45 -8.18 0.77
CA GLY A 145 2.08 -7.69 0.67
C GLY A 145 1.28 -7.97 1.95
N ASN A 146 0.05 -7.47 1.99
CA ASN A 146 -0.84 -7.61 3.13
C ASN A 146 -1.10 -9.07 3.54
N THR A 147 -1.35 -9.94 2.57
CA THR A 147 -1.65 -11.36 2.80
C THR A 147 -0.42 -12.14 3.25
N GLU A 148 0.74 -11.89 2.64
CA GLU A 148 2.01 -12.51 3.02
C GLU A 148 2.45 -12.06 4.41
N ALA A 149 2.39 -10.76 4.71
CA ALA A 149 2.74 -10.24 6.02
C ALA A 149 1.87 -10.83 7.14
N LEU A 150 0.55 -10.96 6.90
CA LEU A 150 -0.37 -11.63 7.84
C LEU A 150 -0.05 -13.12 7.96
N ALA A 151 0.31 -13.80 6.87
CA ALA A 151 0.67 -15.21 6.90
C ALA A 151 1.94 -15.47 7.71
N VAL A 152 2.93 -14.59 7.66
CA VAL A 152 4.17 -14.70 8.45
C VAL A 152 3.87 -14.64 9.95
N ILE A 153 2.95 -13.77 10.38
CA ILE A 153 2.59 -13.62 11.79
C ILE A 153 1.40 -14.52 12.21
N ARG A 154 1.01 -15.51 11.38
CA ARG A 154 -0.19 -16.35 11.62
C ARG A 154 -0.25 -17.00 13.01
N GLN A 155 0.90 -17.50 13.51
CA GLN A 155 0.96 -18.13 14.83
C GLN A 155 0.69 -17.13 15.97
N GLN A 156 1.10 -15.87 15.79
CA GLN A 156 0.80 -14.79 16.71
C GLN A 156 -0.66 -14.36 16.61
N LEU A 157 -1.21 -14.24 15.38
CA LEU A 157 -2.61 -13.86 15.19
C LEU A 157 -3.57 -14.79 15.94
N VAL A 158 -3.27 -16.11 16.01
CA VAL A 158 -4.12 -17.09 16.70
C VAL A 158 -4.28 -16.78 18.19
N VAL A 159 -3.24 -16.28 18.85
CA VAL A 159 -3.23 -16.02 20.31
C VAL A 159 -3.61 -14.58 20.68
N LEU A 160 -3.70 -13.67 19.70
CA LEU A 160 -4.04 -12.28 19.95
C LEU A 160 -5.52 -12.10 20.32
N LYS A 161 -5.81 -11.11 21.15
CA LYS A 161 -7.18 -10.64 21.44
C LYS A 161 -7.77 -9.98 20.20
N ASP A 162 -9.09 -10.06 20.02
CA ASP A 162 -9.81 -9.55 18.86
C ASP A 162 -9.53 -8.07 18.57
N GLN A 163 -9.46 -7.22 19.60
CA GLN A 163 -9.14 -5.81 19.42
C GLN A 163 -7.75 -5.62 18.78
N ARG A 164 -6.75 -6.42 19.16
CA ARG A 164 -5.41 -6.36 18.58
C ARG A 164 -5.38 -6.96 17.16
N LEU A 165 -6.19 -7.99 16.89
CA LEU A 165 -6.41 -8.51 15.53
C LEU A 165 -6.90 -7.41 14.59
N LEU A 166 -7.86 -6.58 15.03
CA LEU A 166 -8.36 -5.46 14.25
C LEU A 166 -7.25 -4.47 13.89
N THR A 167 -6.28 -4.23 14.77
CA THR A 167 -5.11 -3.36 14.48
C THR A 167 -4.35 -3.85 13.25
N PHE A 168 -4.04 -5.16 13.18
CA PHE A 168 -3.33 -5.73 12.03
C PHE A 168 -4.17 -5.67 10.74
N GLY A 169 -5.48 -5.89 10.84
CA GLY A 169 -6.39 -5.70 9.69
C GLY A 169 -6.40 -4.26 9.18
N ILE A 170 -6.46 -3.27 10.07
CA ILE A 170 -6.39 -1.84 9.75
C ILE A 170 -5.05 -1.49 9.07
N MET A 171 -3.94 -1.93 9.64
CA MET A 171 -2.61 -1.68 9.08
C MET A 171 -2.44 -2.30 7.69
N SER A 172 -2.98 -3.50 7.48
CA SER A 172 -2.87 -4.23 6.20
C SER A 172 -3.50 -3.52 5.01
N MET A 173 -4.40 -2.55 5.23
CA MET A 173 -5.03 -1.77 4.15
C MET A 173 -4.07 -0.86 3.37
N SER A 174 -2.91 -0.56 3.92
CA SER A 174 -2.00 0.46 3.38
C SER A 174 -0.68 -0.14 2.87
N SER A 175 -0.58 -1.45 2.82
CA SER A 175 0.60 -2.14 2.34
C SER A 175 0.82 -1.97 0.83
N VAL A 176 2.07 -2.14 0.43
CA VAL A 176 2.49 -2.30 -0.98
C VAL A 176 3.47 -3.46 -1.00
N SER A 177 3.18 -4.49 -1.77
CA SER A 177 4.13 -5.58 -1.94
C SER A 177 5.37 -5.13 -2.73
N GLY A 178 6.56 -5.46 -2.25
CA GLY A 178 7.81 -5.23 -2.98
C GLY A 178 7.79 -5.85 -4.38
N SER A 179 7.11 -6.98 -4.55
CA SER A 179 6.98 -7.67 -5.83
C SER A 179 6.18 -6.88 -6.88
N ILE A 180 5.28 -5.99 -6.46
CA ILE A 180 4.42 -5.20 -7.36
C ILE A 180 5.06 -3.87 -7.76
N ILE A 181 6.10 -3.43 -7.04
CA ILE A 181 6.79 -2.17 -7.34
C ILE A 181 7.23 -2.11 -8.80
N GLY A 182 7.77 -3.21 -9.34
CA GLY A 182 8.18 -3.27 -10.74
C GLY A 182 7.04 -2.91 -11.73
N ALA A 183 5.81 -3.34 -11.44
CA ALA A 183 4.65 -2.98 -12.23
C ALA A 183 4.32 -1.48 -12.12
N TYR A 184 4.39 -0.90 -10.92
CA TYR A 184 4.16 0.55 -10.74
C TYR A 184 5.19 1.39 -11.48
N LEU A 185 6.48 0.99 -11.47
CA LEU A 185 7.56 1.72 -12.17
C LEU A 185 7.39 1.74 -13.70
N SER A 186 6.61 0.84 -14.26
CA SER A 186 6.25 0.86 -15.70
C SER A 186 5.16 1.89 -16.04
N MET A 187 4.49 2.44 -15.02
CA MET A 187 3.34 3.32 -15.19
C MET A 187 3.57 4.73 -14.68
N VAL A 188 4.29 4.89 -13.57
CA VAL A 188 4.41 6.17 -12.85
C VAL A 188 5.85 6.44 -12.39
N PRO A 189 6.22 7.71 -12.09
CA PRO A 189 7.56 8.07 -11.66
C PRO A 189 8.01 7.36 -10.38
N ALA A 190 9.22 6.79 -10.42
CA ALA A 190 9.79 5.95 -9.38
C ALA A 190 9.97 6.69 -8.04
N GLU A 191 10.37 7.96 -8.08
CA GLU A 191 10.67 8.76 -6.89
C GLU A 191 9.48 8.86 -5.94
N TYR A 192 8.27 9.01 -6.46
CA TYR A 192 7.06 9.13 -5.65
C TYR A 192 6.56 7.78 -5.14
N VAL A 193 6.77 6.70 -5.92
CA VAL A 193 6.50 5.33 -5.48
C VAL A 193 7.37 4.98 -4.28
N PHE A 194 8.69 5.22 -4.39
CA PHE A 194 9.63 4.90 -3.30
C PHE A 194 9.48 5.80 -2.08
N ALA A 195 9.06 7.06 -2.26
CA ALA A 195 8.71 7.93 -1.15
C ALA A 195 7.44 7.46 -0.42
N ALA A 196 6.43 6.98 -1.16
CA ALA A 196 5.17 6.52 -0.60
C ALA A 196 5.32 5.28 0.30
N ILE A 197 6.19 4.34 -0.04
CA ILE A 197 6.30 3.05 0.66
C ILE A 197 6.60 3.20 2.17
N PRO A 198 7.70 3.86 2.60
CA PRO A 198 7.97 4.04 4.01
C PRO A 198 6.90 4.89 4.71
N LEU A 199 6.37 5.90 4.03
CA LEU A 199 5.31 6.74 4.59
C LEU A 199 4.03 5.95 4.83
N ASN A 200 3.60 5.11 3.89
CA ASN A 200 2.42 4.27 4.06
C ASN A 200 2.56 3.32 5.26
N CYS A 201 3.75 2.75 5.45
CA CYS A 201 4.00 1.84 6.57
C CYS A 201 3.97 2.57 7.92
N LEU A 202 4.58 3.74 8.02
CA LEU A 202 4.59 4.55 9.23
C LEU A 202 3.20 5.13 9.51
N ASN A 203 2.53 5.66 8.50
CA ASN A 203 1.15 6.15 8.60
C ASN A 203 0.16 5.05 8.95
N ALA A 204 0.34 3.81 8.45
CA ALA A 204 -0.48 2.67 8.84
C ALA A 204 -0.38 2.40 10.35
N LEU A 205 0.84 2.41 10.89
CA LEU A 205 1.10 2.25 12.32
C LEU A 205 0.53 3.42 13.13
N LEU A 206 0.75 4.65 12.66
CA LEU A 206 0.26 5.88 13.30
C LEU A 206 -1.27 5.88 13.36
N LEU A 207 -1.94 5.72 12.21
CA LEU A 207 -3.39 5.80 12.13
C LEU A 207 -4.08 4.63 12.81
N ALA A 208 -3.51 3.42 12.77
CA ALA A 208 -4.01 2.29 13.53
C ALA A 208 -3.96 2.56 15.04
N SER A 209 -2.92 3.24 15.54
CA SER A 209 -2.80 3.63 16.95
C SER A 209 -3.84 4.67 17.40
N ILE A 210 -4.43 5.42 16.46
CA ILE A 210 -5.52 6.37 16.72
C ILE A 210 -6.88 5.68 16.58
N LEU A 211 -7.11 4.95 15.47
CA LEU A 211 -8.40 4.33 15.15
C LEU A 211 -8.74 3.15 16.04
N ASN A 212 -7.74 2.47 16.57
CA ASN A 212 -7.90 1.31 17.40
C ASN A 212 -6.82 1.28 18.52
N PRO A 213 -6.85 2.25 19.45
CA PRO A 213 -5.83 2.37 20.48
C PRO A 213 -5.89 1.14 21.42
N VAL A 214 -4.81 0.36 21.42
CA VAL A 214 -4.67 -0.86 22.23
C VAL A 214 -3.51 -0.70 23.18
N GLU A 215 -3.75 -1.03 24.47
CA GLU A 215 -2.69 -1.18 25.45
C GLU A 215 -2.15 -2.61 25.39
N VAL A 216 -0.86 -2.75 25.14
CA VAL A 216 -0.17 -4.03 25.08
C VAL A 216 0.75 -4.15 26.28
N SER A 217 0.60 -5.24 27.05
CA SER A 217 1.50 -5.53 28.16
C SER A 217 2.88 -5.93 27.63
N LYS A 218 3.92 -5.80 28.46
CA LYS A 218 5.28 -6.23 28.05
C LYS A 218 5.35 -7.74 27.78
N GLU A 219 4.47 -8.50 28.42
CA GLU A 219 4.39 -9.96 28.27
C GLU A 219 3.72 -10.36 26.95
N ASP A 220 2.76 -9.54 26.48
CA ASP A 220 2.06 -9.74 25.20
C ASP A 220 2.81 -9.15 23.99
N ASP A 221 3.91 -8.40 24.22
CA ASP A 221 4.69 -7.73 23.17
C ASP A 221 5.87 -8.58 22.71
N ILE A 222 5.58 -9.79 22.28
CA ILE A 222 6.58 -10.77 21.82
C ILE A 222 6.46 -10.89 20.29
N VAL A 223 7.60 -10.84 19.62
CA VAL A 223 7.74 -11.18 18.19
C VAL A 223 8.21 -12.63 18.11
N TYR A 224 7.35 -13.51 17.64
CA TYR A 224 7.72 -14.91 17.40
C TYR A 224 8.51 -15.03 16.09
N VAL A 225 9.67 -15.61 16.16
CA VAL A 225 10.46 -15.96 14.98
C VAL A 225 10.41 -17.49 14.83
N PRO A 226 9.88 -18.02 13.71
CA PRO A 226 9.83 -19.47 13.49
C PRO A 226 11.24 -20.10 13.56
N PRO A 227 11.39 -21.29 14.20
CA PRO A 227 12.65 -22.01 14.22
C PRO A 227 13.13 -22.35 12.82
N LYS A 228 14.44 -22.42 12.62
CA LYS A 228 15.07 -22.72 11.32
C LYS A 228 14.70 -24.11 10.76
N GLU A 229 14.29 -25.03 11.61
CA GLU A 229 13.96 -26.42 11.28
C GLU A 229 12.65 -26.57 10.48
N GLU A 230 11.79 -25.53 10.46
CA GLU A 230 10.55 -25.51 9.67
C GLU A 230 10.73 -24.96 8.25
N ARG A 231 11.95 -24.63 7.83
CA ARG A 231 12.20 -24.04 6.50
C ARG A 231 12.19 -25.14 5.42
N GLN A 232 11.49 -24.83 4.32
CA GLN A 232 11.57 -25.65 3.11
C GLN A 232 13.00 -25.66 2.55
N ASP A 233 13.34 -26.70 1.79
CA ASP A 233 14.61 -26.70 1.06
C ASP A 233 14.64 -25.61 -0.03
N PHE A 234 15.86 -25.27 -0.48
CA PHE A 234 16.08 -24.16 -1.40
C PHE A 234 15.32 -24.29 -2.73
N PHE A 235 15.34 -25.45 -3.34
CA PHE A 235 14.67 -25.65 -4.63
C PHE A 235 13.15 -25.69 -4.50
N SER A 236 12.63 -26.26 -3.42
CA SER A 236 11.20 -26.20 -3.09
C SER A 236 10.76 -24.77 -2.84
N THR A 237 11.56 -23.96 -2.17
CA THR A 237 11.29 -22.52 -1.99
C THR A 237 11.16 -21.83 -3.34
N ILE A 238 12.13 -21.97 -4.24
CA ILE A 238 12.10 -21.36 -5.58
C ILE A 238 10.84 -21.77 -6.34
N SER A 239 10.56 -23.08 -6.41
CA SER A 239 9.42 -23.61 -7.17
C SER A 239 8.07 -23.11 -6.61
N ASN A 240 7.93 -23.13 -5.29
CA ASN A 240 6.72 -22.62 -4.64
C ASN A 240 6.54 -21.12 -4.83
N SER A 241 7.62 -20.35 -4.75
CA SER A 241 7.58 -18.89 -4.95
C SER A 241 7.16 -18.52 -6.37
N MET A 242 7.63 -19.25 -7.39
CA MET A 242 7.17 -19.05 -8.78
C MET A 242 5.66 -19.30 -8.92
N LEU A 243 5.15 -20.37 -8.28
CA LEU A 243 3.70 -20.67 -8.30
C LEU A 243 2.90 -19.61 -7.53
N VAL A 244 3.40 -19.15 -6.39
CA VAL A 244 2.79 -18.04 -5.62
C VAL A 244 2.77 -16.76 -6.45
N GLY A 245 3.88 -16.40 -7.09
CA GLY A 245 3.96 -15.24 -7.98
C GLY A 245 2.97 -15.33 -9.14
N MET A 246 2.86 -16.51 -9.80
CA MET A 246 1.87 -16.72 -10.87
C MET A 246 0.44 -16.62 -10.34
N LYS A 247 0.16 -17.15 -9.16
CA LYS A 247 -1.15 -17.01 -8.51
C LYS A 247 -1.49 -15.54 -8.25
N MET A 248 -0.53 -14.73 -7.80
CA MET A 248 -0.72 -13.28 -7.61
C MET A 248 -1.07 -12.61 -8.94
N VAL A 249 -0.33 -12.88 -10.02
CA VAL A 249 -0.62 -12.35 -11.36
C VAL A 249 -2.05 -12.65 -11.79
N ILE A 250 -2.48 -13.91 -11.64
CA ILE A 250 -3.85 -14.34 -12.00
C ILE A 250 -4.89 -13.63 -11.13
N VAL A 251 -4.66 -13.52 -9.83
CA VAL A 251 -5.57 -12.83 -8.90
C VAL A 251 -5.70 -11.35 -9.27
N ILE A 252 -4.57 -10.65 -9.51
CA ILE A 252 -4.59 -9.23 -9.91
C ILE A 252 -5.33 -9.07 -11.23
N LEU A 253 -5.04 -9.89 -12.24
CA LEU A 253 -5.72 -9.86 -13.53
C LEU A 253 -7.23 -10.08 -13.40
N ALA A 254 -7.63 -11.08 -12.62
CA ALA A 254 -9.04 -11.37 -12.37
C ALA A 254 -9.74 -10.20 -11.66
N MET A 255 -9.07 -9.56 -10.68
CA MET A 255 -9.60 -8.37 -10.00
C MET A 255 -9.72 -7.18 -10.95
N VAL A 256 -8.71 -6.91 -11.78
CA VAL A 256 -8.78 -5.83 -12.80
C VAL A 256 -9.96 -6.07 -13.74
N ILE A 257 -10.07 -7.25 -14.34
CA ILE A 257 -11.17 -7.58 -15.26
C ILE A 257 -12.52 -7.48 -14.55
N GLY A 258 -12.64 -8.11 -13.38
CA GLY A 258 -13.91 -8.19 -12.64
C GLY A 258 -14.40 -6.82 -12.17
N TYR A 259 -13.53 -6.03 -11.53
CA TYR A 259 -13.95 -4.72 -11.01
C TYR A 259 -14.17 -3.69 -12.12
N VAL A 260 -13.39 -3.69 -13.19
CA VAL A 260 -13.66 -2.82 -14.35
C VAL A 260 -14.99 -3.19 -15.02
N ALA A 261 -15.27 -4.48 -15.18
CA ALA A 261 -16.56 -4.93 -15.73
C ALA A 261 -17.73 -4.54 -14.81
N LEU A 262 -17.59 -4.72 -13.50
CA LEU A 262 -18.62 -4.31 -12.51
C LEU A 262 -18.83 -2.80 -12.53
N ALA A 263 -17.76 -2.00 -12.53
CA ALA A 263 -17.84 -0.55 -12.60
C ALA A 263 -18.54 -0.11 -13.91
N THR A 264 -18.20 -0.73 -15.04
CA THR A 264 -18.84 -0.45 -16.33
C THR A 264 -20.33 -0.79 -16.30
N ALA A 265 -20.71 -1.94 -15.73
CA ALA A 265 -22.11 -2.34 -15.59
C ALA A 265 -22.89 -1.37 -14.68
N LEU A 266 -22.31 -0.98 -13.54
CA LEU A 266 -22.89 -0.01 -12.62
C LEU A 266 -23.02 1.37 -13.29
N ASN A 267 -22.03 1.81 -14.04
CA ASN A 267 -22.08 3.07 -14.79
C ASN A 267 -23.18 3.05 -15.86
N GLY A 268 -23.39 1.90 -16.53
CA GLY A 268 -24.52 1.72 -17.45
C GLY A 268 -25.88 1.86 -16.74
N ILE A 269 -26.01 1.28 -15.55
CA ILE A 269 -27.24 1.42 -14.74
C ILE A 269 -27.43 2.87 -14.27
N LEU A 270 -26.39 3.52 -13.76
CA LEU A 270 -26.44 4.91 -13.31
C LEU A 270 -26.77 5.88 -14.45
N GLY A 271 -26.16 5.66 -15.63
CA GLY A 271 -26.41 6.44 -16.84
C GLY A 271 -27.84 6.32 -17.37
N PHE A 272 -28.53 5.22 -17.08
CA PHE A 272 -29.95 5.07 -17.39
C PHE A 272 -30.84 6.03 -16.59
N PHE A 273 -30.48 6.35 -15.34
CA PHE A 273 -31.24 7.26 -14.49
C PHE A 273 -30.81 8.72 -14.67
N ILE A 274 -29.50 8.96 -14.82
CA ILE A 274 -28.91 10.30 -14.96
C ILE A 274 -27.82 10.23 -16.02
N ASP A 275 -28.00 10.91 -17.14
CA ASP A 275 -27.03 10.93 -18.25
C ASP A 275 -25.64 11.38 -17.78
N GLY A 276 -24.64 10.60 -18.12
CA GLY A 276 -23.25 10.84 -17.79
C GLY A 276 -22.88 10.68 -16.30
N LEU A 277 -23.77 10.15 -15.44
CA LEU A 277 -23.43 9.81 -14.07
C LEU A 277 -22.64 8.49 -14.03
N THR A 278 -21.50 8.50 -13.34
CA THR A 278 -20.65 7.32 -13.13
C THR A 278 -20.29 7.19 -11.65
N ILE A 279 -19.91 5.97 -11.23
CA ILE A 279 -19.51 5.70 -9.85
C ILE A 279 -18.22 6.48 -9.50
N GLU A 280 -17.32 6.65 -10.46
CA GLU A 280 -16.09 7.44 -10.31
C GLU A 280 -16.40 8.92 -10.07
N LYS A 281 -17.40 9.47 -10.76
CA LYS A 281 -17.87 10.85 -10.52
C LYS A 281 -18.49 11.00 -9.14
N ILE A 282 -19.28 10.01 -8.69
CA ILE A 282 -19.88 10.03 -7.33
C ILE A 282 -18.77 10.06 -6.28
N PHE A 283 -17.82 9.14 -6.37
CA PHE A 283 -16.67 9.15 -5.47
C PHE A 283 -15.78 10.36 -5.66
N GLY A 284 -15.62 10.84 -6.91
CA GLY A 284 -14.90 12.08 -7.22
C GLY A 284 -15.46 13.28 -6.44
N VAL A 285 -16.78 13.44 -6.38
CA VAL A 285 -17.41 14.49 -5.57
C VAL A 285 -17.12 14.32 -4.08
N ILE A 286 -17.16 13.07 -3.57
CA ILE A 286 -16.85 12.77 -2.16
C ILE A 286 -15.39 13.07 -1.83
N PHE A 287 -14.47 12.75 -2.75
CA PHE A 287 -13.03 12.96 -2.54
C PHE A 287 -12.53 14.35 -2.93
N PHE A 288 -13.32 15.14 -3.65
CA PHE A 288 -12.93 16.48 -4.09
C PHE A 288 -12.40 17.39 -2.97
N PRO A 289 -13.05 17.47 -1.78
CA PRO A 289 -12.53 18.29 -0.69
C PRO A 289 -11.13 17.84 -0.22
N PHE A 290 -10.88 16.53 -0.22
CA PHE A 290 -9.57 15.97 0.15
C PHE A 290 -8.51 16.23 -0.92
N ALA A 291 -8.89 16.18 -2.20
CA ALA A 291 -8.02 16.52 -3.31
C ALA A 291 -7.61 18.01 -3.28
N VAL A 292 -8.54 18.90 -2.92
CA VAL A 292 -8.20 20.31 -2.68
C VAL A 292 -7.21 20.48 -1.52
N LEU A 293 -7.36 19.68 -0.47
CA LEU A 293 -6.44 19.67 0.68
C LEU A 293 -5.04 19.12 0.34
N LEU A 294 -4.87 18.42 -0.79
CA LEU A 294 -3.55 18.07 -1.33
C LEU A 294 -2.81 19.27 -1.94
N GLY A 295 -3.37 20.48 -1.88
CA GLY A 295 -2.77 21.68 -2.44
C GLY A 295 -2.93 21.78 -3.96
N LEU A 296 -4.01 21.23 -4.51
CA LEU A 296 -4.28 21.22 -5.95
C LEU A 296 -5.20 22.37 -6.37
N GLY A 297 -5.00 22.85 -7.60
CA GLY A 297 -5.97 23.73 -8.27
C GLY A 297 -7.27 22.96 -8.59
N ILE A 298 -8.38 23.68 -8.81
CA ILE A 298 -9.70 23.09 -8.95
C ILE A 298 -9.73 21.98 -10.04
N GLN A 299 -9.12 22.20 -11.19
CA GLN A 299 -9.12 21.24 -12.30
C GLN A 299 -8.35 19.96 -11.92
N ASP A 300 -7.12 20.12 -11.41
CA ASP A 300 -6.29 19.01 -10.95
C ASP A 300 -6.94 18.28 -9.77
N ALA A 301 -7.58 19.02 -8.85
CA ALA A 301 -8.29 18.43 -7.73
C ALA A 301 -9.49 17.58 -8.19
N MET A 302 -10.24 17.99 -9.21
CA MET A 302 -11.32 17.19 -9.80
C MET A 302 -10.76 15.91 -10.43
N TYR A 303 -9.67 16.01 -11.17
CA TYR A 303 -9.02 14.87 -11.79
C TYR A 303 -8.48 13.87 -10.74
N VAL A 304 -7.71 14.36 -9.76
CA VAL A 304 -7.15 13.50 -8.71
C VAL A 304 -8.26 12.89 -7.84
N ALA A 305 -9.34 13.62 -7.57
CA ALA A 305 -10.51 13.08 -6.88
C ALA A 305 -11.17 11.93 -7.67
N SER A 306 -11.22 12.02 -9.00
CA SER A 306 -11.67 10.94 -9.87
C SER A 306 -10.74 9.71 -9.75
N LEU A 307 -9.42 9.91 -9.77
CA LEU A 307 -8.45 8.83 -9.55
C LEU A 307 -8.61 8.17 -8.17
N MET A 308 -8.90 8.95 -7.13
CA MET A 308 -9.23 8.41 -5.79
C MET A 308 -10.49 7.53 -5.84
N GLY A 309 -11.51 7.96 -6.59
CA GLY A 309 -12.73 7.20 -6.83
C GLY A 309 -12.46 5.89 -7.57
N ILE A 310 -11.70 5.93 -8.65
CA ILE A 310 -11.28 4.75 -9.43
C ILE A 310 -10.52 3.78 -8.53
N LYS A 311 -9.52 4.25 -7.78
CA LYS A 311 -8.75 3.40 -6.86
C LYS A 311 -9.63 2.69 -5.86
N LEU A 312 -10.59 3.38 -5.25
CA LEU A 312 -11.47 2.80 -4.24
C LEU A 312 -12.43 1.78 -4.84
N SER A 313 -13.05 2.10 -5.98
CA SER A 313 -14.08 1.28 -6.63
C SER A 313 -13.51 0.10 -7.40
N THR A 314 -12.34 0.25 -7.98
CA THR A 314 -11.65 -0.78 -8.77
C THR A 314 -10.36 -1.21 -8.09
N ASN A 315 -9.24 -0.58 -8.42
CA ASN A 315 -7.94 -0.74 -7.77
C ASN A 315 -6.96 0.35 -8.22
N GLU A 316 -5.77 0.36 -7.61
CA GLU A 316 -4.70 1.32 -7.90
C GLU A 316 -4.10 1.16 -9.32
N PHE A 317 -4.07 -0.06 -9.88
CA PHE A 317 -3.53 -0.28 -11.22
C PHE A 317 -4.35 0.43 -12.29
N VAL A 318 -5.68 0.35 -12.21
CA VAL A 318 -6.59 1.02 -13.14
C VAL A 318 -6.41 2.54 -13.03
N ALA A 319 -6.32 3.08 -11.82
CA ALA A 319 -6.10 4.50 -11.59
C ALA A 319 -4.71 4.97 -12.06
N MET A 320 -3.66 4.14 -11.87
CA MET A 320 -2.31 4.46 -12.37
C MET A 320 -2.21 4.40 -13.89
N MET A 321 -2.95 3.52 -14.55
CA MET A 321 -3.05 3.49 -16.01
C MET A 321 -3.71 4.75 -16.56
N ASP A 322 -4.78 5.23 -15.94
CA ASP A 322 -5.42 6.49 -16.26
C ASP A 322 -4.44 7.66 -16.07
N LEU A 323 -3.77 7.72 -14.90
CA LEU A 323 -2.75 8.73 -14.62
C LEU A 323 -1.62 8.72 -15.65
N LYS A 324 -1.10 7.54 -16.04
CA LYS A 324 -0.05 7.39 -17.03
C LYS A 324 -0.39 8.07 -18.36
N ASN A 325 -1.63 7.92 -18.80
CA ASN A 325 -2.10 8.48 -20.07
C ASN A 325 -2.21 10.01 -20.04
N ASN A 326 -2.38 10.61 -18.86
CA ASN A 326 -2.59 12.04 -18.68
C ASN A 326 -1.40 12.76 -17.99
N ILE A 327 -0.34 12.04 -17.61
CA ILE A 327 0.73 12.53 -16.76
C ILE A 327 1.49 13.74 -17.35
N GLN A 328 1.57 13.85 -18.68
CA GLN A 328 2.29 14.91 -19.36
C GLN A 328 1.58 16.28 -19.27
N ASP A 329 0.29 16.27 -19.02
CA ASP A 329 -0.53 17.48 -18.90
C ASP A 329 -0.59 18.02 -17.47
N LEU A 330 0.00 17.29 -16.52
CA LEU A 330 -0.04 17.61 -15.10
C LEU A 330 1.26 18.27 -14.62
N ASN A 331 1.12 19.19 -13.65
CA ASN A 331 2.29 19.77 -13.00
C ASN A 331 2.98 18.75 -12.06
N PRO A 332 4.28 18.93 -11.72
CA PRO A 332 5.04 18.00 -10.88
C PRO A 332 4.40 17.73 -9.52
N HIS A 333 3.80 18.74 -8.88
CA HIS A 333 3.13 18.59 -7.60
C HIS A 333 1.91 17.65 -7.72
N THR A 334 1.06 17.85 -8.73
CA THR A 334 -0.11 17.01 -8.98
C THR A 334 0.30 15.58 -9.23
N VAL A 335 1.34 15.35 -10.03
CA VAL A 335 1.89 14.01 -10.27
C VAL A 335 2.38 13.37 -8.97
N ALA A 336 3.16 14.11 -8.17
CA ALA A 336 3.73 13.62 -6.92
C ALA A 336 2.65 13.15 -5.93
N VAL A 337 1.64 14.00 -5.68
CA VAL A 337 0.57 13.66 -4.72
C VAL A 337 -0.34 12.56 -5.26
N ALA A 338 -0.63 12.55 -6.57
CA ALA A 338 -1.45 11.51 -7.17
C ALA A 338 -0.75 10.14 -7.11
N VAL A 339 0.51 10.04 -7.55
CA VAL A 339 1.29 8.80 -7.51
C VAL A 339 1.42 8.30 -6.07
N THR A 340 1.76 9.17 -5.13
CA THR A 340 1.87 8.79 -3.71
C THR A 340 0.57 8.27 -3.15
N PHE A 341 -0.55 8.94 -3.45
CA PHE A 341 -1.88 8.50 -3.04
C PHE A 341 -2.24 7.13 -3.63
N LEU A 342 -1.93 6.91 -4.91
CA LEU A 342 -2.25 5.66 -5.59
C LEU A 342 -1.38 4.49 -5.11
N THR A 343 -0.18 4.75 -4.63
CA THR A 343 0.78 3.72 -4.17
C THR A 343 0.34 3.10 -2.84
N SER A 344 -0.77 2.38 -2.82
CA SER A 344 -1.24 1.53 -1.70
C SER A 344 -2.46 0.71 -2.10
N PHE A 345 -2.71 -0.40 -1.41
CA PHE A 345 -3.82 -1.32 -1.66
C PHE A 345 -5.17 -0.89 -1.04
N ALA A 346 -5.36 0.37 -0.72
CA ALA A 346 -6.57 0.86 -0.06
C ALA A 346 -7.79 0.87 -1.01
N ASN A 347 -8.45 -0.29 -1.15
CA ASN A 347 -9.65 -0.48 -1.98
C ASN A 347 -10.56 -1.58 -1.42
N PHE A 348 -11.75 -1.77 -1.99
CA PHE A 348 -12.70 -2.80 -1.55
C PHE A 348 -12.17 -4.23 -1.72
N SER A 349 -11.41 -4.50 -2.79
CA SER A 349 -10.81 -5.81 -3.03
C SER A 349 -9.88 -6.24 -1.89
N THR A 350 -9.08 -5.31 -1.39
CA THR A 350 -8.15 -5.55 -0.28
C THR A 350 -8.85 -5.95 1.01
N VAL A 351 -10.02 -5.38 1.29
CA VAL A 351 -10.83 -5.82 2.45
C VAL A 351 -11.19 -7.30 2.31
N GLY A 352 -11.59 -7.72 1.11
CA GLY A 352 -11.88 -9.12 0.81
C GLY A 352 -10.67 -10.03 1.00
N MET A 353 -9.48 -9.60 0.54
CA MET A 353 -8.23 -10.35 0.73
C MET A 353 -7.86 -10.51 2.21
N ILE A 354 -7.95 -9.43 2.99
CA ILE A 354 -7.70 -9.46 4.44
C ILE A 354 -8.69 -10.39 5.14
N TYR A 355 -10.00 -10.27 4.82
CA TYR A 355 -11.02 -11.16 5.38
C TYR A 355 -10.73 -12.63 5.05
N GLY A 356 -10.41 -12.94 3.80
CA GLY A 356 -10.05 -14.30 3.37
C GLY A 356 -8.83 -14.86 4.10
N THR A 357 -7.79 -14.04 4.31
CA THR A 357 -6.59 -14.42 5.07
C THR A 357 -6.93 -14.70 6.54
N TYR A 358 -7.75 -13.86 7.16
CA TYR A 358 -8.22 -14.08 8.53
C TYR A 358 -9.08 -15.33 8.63
N SER A 359 -9.99 -15.55 7.69
CA SER A 359 -10.86 -16.73 7.67
C SER A 359 -10.07 -18.04 7.55
N SER A 360 -9.07 -18.07 6.66
CA SER A 360 -8.21 -19.24 6.47
C SER A 360 -7.25 -19.49 7.65
N THR A 361 -6.88 -18.45 8.41
CA THR A 361 -5.91 -18.55 9.51
C THR A 361 -6.59 -18.76 10.87
N LEU A 362 -7.69 -18.07 11.13
CA LEU A 362 -8.35 -17.97 12.44
C LEU A 362 -9.71 -18.65 12.48
N GLY A 363 -10.24 -19.06 11.31
CA GLY A 363 -11.60 -19.54 11.14
C GLY A 363 -12.64 -18.43 10.97
N GLU A 364 -13.84 -18.81 10.51
CA GLU A 364 -14.90 -17.84 10.16
C GLU A 364 -15.37 -16.98 11.35
N GLU A 365 -15.43 -17.56 12.55
CA GLU A 365 -15.96 -16.83 13.73
C GLU A 365 -15.09 -15.62 14.07
N ARG A 366 -13.78 -15.80 14.14
CA ARG A 366 -12.86 -14.70 14.49
C ARG A 366 -12.62 -13.74 13.33
N SER A 367 -12.76 -14.17 12.08
CA SER A 367 -12.64 -13.30 10.90
C SER A 367 -13.79 -12.28 10.80
N LYS A 368 -14.94 -12.54 11.44
CA LYS A 368 -16.07 -11.58 11.51
C LYS A 368 -15.68 -10.22 12.07
N ILE A 369 -14.57 -10.12 12.83
CA ILE A 369 -14.07 -8.82 13.31
C ILE A 369 -13.71 -7.89 12.15
N ILE A 370 -13.16 -8.42 11.06
CA ILE A 370 -12.85 -7.66 9.86
C ILE A 370 -14.13 -7.22 9.17
N GLY A 371 -15.09 -8.15 8.95
CA GLY A 371 -16.38 -7.86 8.32
C GLY A 371 -17.20 -6.81 9.07
N LYS A 372 -17.18 -6.82 10.42
CA LYS A 372 -17.87 -5.82 11.26
C LYS A 372 -17.21 -4.43 11.24
N ASN A 373 -15.95 -4.34 10.83
CA ASN A 373 -15.15 -3.11 10.88
C ASN A 373 -14.65 -2.65 9.50
N VAL A 374 -15.30 -3.08 8.40
CA VAL A 374 -14.93 -2.72 7.02
C VAL A 374 -14.71 -1.22 6.85
N TRP A 375 -15.60 -0.39 7.42
CA TRP A 375 -15.50 1.05 7.34
C TRP A 375 -14.20 1.60 7.98
N LYS A 376 -13.74 1.00 9.09
CA LYS A 376 -12.46 1.39 9.74
C LYS A 376 -11.27 1.04 8.86
N LEU A 377 -11.31 -0.12 8.20
CA LEU A 377 -10.27 -0.53 7.27
C LEU A 377 -10.18 0.45 6.10
N LEU A 378 -11.32 0.74 5.45
CA LEU A 378 -11.36 1.66 4.31
C LEU A 378 -10.94 3.08 4.69
N VAL A 379 -11.48 3.62 5.79
CA VAL A 379 -11.11 4.95 6.29
C VAL A 379 -9.62 5.01 6.61
N SER A 380 -9.08 3.98 7.26
CA SER A 380 -7.64 3.92 7.55
C SER A 380 -6.81 3.91 6.27
N GLY A 381 -7.09 3.02 5.33
CA GLY A 381 -6.33 2.91 4.09
C GLY A 381 -6.34 4.20 3.27
N MET A 382 -7.52 4.83 3.13
CA MET A 382 -7.65 6.11 2.44
C MET A 382 -6.95 7.25 3.19
N ALA A 383 -7.06 7.30 4.52
CA ALA A 383 -6.39 8.30 5.34
C ALA A 383 -4.86 8.16 5.30
N VAL A 384 -4.33 6.93 5.29
CA VAL A 384 -2.89 6.68 5.09
C VAL A 384 -2.43 7.22 3.74
N SER A 385 -3.15 6.88 2.66
CA SER A 385 -2.82 7.36 1.31
C SER A 385 -2.84 8.89 1.22
N LEU A 386 -3.85 9.53 1.82
CA LEU A 386 -3.97 10.99 1.87
C LEU A 386 -2.81 11.62 2.67
N LEU A 387 -2.53 11.09 3.86
CA LEU A 387 -1.49 11.63 4.72
C LEU A 387 -0.10 11.50 4.08
N SER A 388 0.19 10.34 3.46
CA SER A 388 1.44 10.14 2.70
C SER A 388 1.55 11.10 1.51
N ALA A 389 0.46 11.31 0.76
CA ALA A 389 0.44 12.25 -0.36
C ALA A 389 0.62 13.70 0.11
N MET A 390 0.01 14.10 1.23
CA MET A 390 0.18 15.43 1.81
C MET A 390 1.63 15.66 2.26
N LEU A 391 2.26 14.65 2.88
CA LEU A 391 3.67 14.74 3.29
C LEU A 391 4.61 14.90 2.10
N VAL A 392 4.42 14.12 1.02
CA VAL A 392 5.18 14.27 -0.22
C VAL A 392 4.94 15.63 -0.86
N GLY A 393 3.68 16.07 -0.89
CA GLY A 393 3.28 17.36 -1.44
C GLY A 393 3.90 18.56 -0.75
N LEU A 394 4.43 18.45 0.48
CA LEU A 394 5.17 19.54 1.13
C LEU A 394 6.54 19.80 0.48
N PHE A 395 7.11 18.85 -0.25
CA PHE A 395 8.48 18.91 -0.77
C PHE A 395 8.57 18.97 -2.31
N VAL A 396 7.44 18.89 -3.00
CA VAL A 396 7.39 18.94 -4.47
C VAL A 396 6.45 20.05 -4.91
N TRP A 397 7.01 21.11 -5.52
CA TRP A 397 6.27 22.30 -5.99
C TRP A 397 6.75 22.74 -7.37
#